data_b90feb027dfe06da59504d74ac194ca1
#
_entry.id   b90feb027dfe06da59504d74ac194ca1
#
_cell.length_a   1.000
_cell.length_b   1.000
_cell.length_c   1.000
_cell.angle_alpha   90.00
_cell.angle_beta   90.00
_cell.angle_gamma   90.00
#
_symmetry.space_group_name_H-M   'P 1'
#
loop_
_entity.id
_entity.type
_entity.pdbx_description
1 polymer ?
#
loop_
_entity_poly.entity_id
_entity_poly.type
_entity_poly.pdbx_seq_one_letter_code
_entity_poly.pdbx_strand_id
1 'polypeptide(L)'
;MNLESQLAEGVAALGVSLPEGSAVRLLQYLKLVEKWGKVYNLTSVRKPEEMLSRHLLDSLAVLPHIEGPLVADVGSGAGLPGIPLALARPDWHVALFESNQKKAVFLQQARIELDLKNIEVIGERVEGYSPKEKFDTVVSRAFSSLSVYVQLAGHLCKEDGKGGEIVAMKGESPEKELKQIPEQFAVNKIFPVVVPSLNAKRHLVFIKRK
;
A
#
# COMPACT_ATOMS: atom_id res chain seq x y z
N MET A 1 -23.72 7.04 11.80
CA MET A 1 -22.72 7.93 11.16
C MET A 1 -22.52 7.40 9.75
N ASN A 2 -22.52 8.26 8.73
CA ASN A 2 -22.30 7.81 7.36
C ASN A 2 -20.81 7.56 7.09
N LEU A 3 -20.48 6.86 5.99
CA LEU A 3 -19.09 6.52 5.66
C LEU A 3 -18.22 7.76 5.38
N GLU A 4 -18.80 8.85 4.90
CA GLU A 4 -18.08 10.10 4.63
C GLU A 4 -17.58 10.74 5.92
N SER A 5 -18.44 10.86 6.95
CA SER A 5 -18.03 11.37 8.26
C SER A 5 -17.00 10.48 8.92
N GLN A 6 -17.15 9.15 8.84
CA GLN A 6 -16.17 8.21 9.39
C GLN A 6 -14.82 8.31 8.68
N LEU A 7 -14.80 8.48 7.35
CA LEU A 7 -13.57 8.69 6.59
C LEU A 7 -12.89 10.00 7.01
N ALA A 8 -13.66 11.10 7.09
CA ALA A 8 -13.13 12.41 7.46
C ALA A 8 -12.51 12.40 8.87
N GLU A 9 -13.20 11.82 9.86
CA GLU A 9 -12.69 11.67 11.24
C GLU A 9 -11.44 10.79 11.27
N GLY A 10 -11.46 9.66 10.54
CA GLY A 10 -10.32 8.75 10.49
C GLY A 10 -9.08 9.39 9.84
N VAL A 11 -9.26 10.12 8.75
CA VAL A 11 -8.18 10.83 8.06
C VAL A 11 -7.59 11.94 8.95
N ALA A 12 -8.45 12.70 9.64
CA ALA A 12 -8.02 13.71 10.60
C ALA A 12 -7.22 13.09 11.78
N ALA A 13 -7.68 11.95 12.31
CA ALA A 13 -7.00 11.23 13.38
C ALA A 13 -5.63 10.66 12.95
N LEU A 14 -5.45 10.35 11.65
CA LEU A 14 -4.16 9.96 11.09
C LEU A 14 -3.22 11.15 10.83
N GLY A 15 -3.67 12.38 11.00
CA GLY A 15 -2.90 13.57 10.64
C GLY A 15 -2.66 13.70 9.13
N VAL A 16 -3.50 13.07 8.30
CA VAL A 16 -3.39 13.09 6.84
C VAL A 16 -4.24 14.22 6.27
N SER A 17 -3.67 14.99 5.35
CA SER A 17 -4.42 15.96 4.54
C SER A 17 -4.70 15.34 3.17
N LEU A 18 -5.96 15.31 2.77
CA LEU A 18 -6.40 14.86 1.46
C LEU A 18 -6.65 16.04 0.52
N PRO A 19 -6.22 15.97 -0.74
CA PRO A 19 -6.62 16.92 -1.77
C PRO A 19 -8.14 16.96 -1.95
N GLU A 20 -8.64 18.07 -2.49
CA GLU A 20 -10.06 18.23 -2.82
C GLU A 20 -10.55 17.08 -3.72
N GLY A 21 -11.74 16.58 -3.41
CA GLY A 21 -12.35 15.45 -4.14
C GLY A 21 -11.77 14.05 -3.83
N SER A 22 -10.61 13.95 -3.16
CA SER A 22 -9.99 12.64 -2.89
C SER A 22 -10.82 11.78 -1.95
N ALA A 23 -11.51 12.35 -0.97
CA ALA A 23 -12.39 11.61 -0.07
C ALA A 23 -13.54 10.91 -0.83
N VAL A 24 -14.15 11.62 -1.77
CA VAL A 24 -15.21 11.06 -2.63
C VAL A 24 -14.68 9.90 -3.48
N ARG A 25 -13.49 10.07 -4.08
CA ARG A 25 -12.85 9.04 -4.91
C ARG A 25 -12.40 7.82 -4.10
N LEU A 26 -11.96 8.01 -2.86
CA LEU A 26 -11.67 6.91 -1.93
C LEU A 26 -12.93 6.07 -1.63
N LEU A 27 -14.09 6.70 -1.41
CA LEU A 27 -15.35 5.99 -1.22
C LEU A 27 -15.86 5.33 -2.50
N GLN A 28 -15.64 5.93 -3.66
CA GLN A 28 -15.92 5.31 -4.96
C GLN A 28 -15.05 4.06 -5.16
N TYR A 29 -13.74 4.15 -4.86
CA TYR A 29 -12.85 2.99 -4.89
C TYR A 29 -13.33 1.87 -3.96
N LEU A 30 -13.80 2.18 -2.76
CA LEU A 30 -14.33 1.19 -1.83
C LEU A 30 -15.55 0.44 -2.41
N LYS A 31 -16.45 1.17 -3.10
CA LYS A 31 -17.58 0.58 -3.82
C LYS A 31 -17.12 -0.34 -4.97
N LEU A 32 -16.06 0.02 -5.68
CA LEU A 32 -15.47 -0.84 -6.71
C LEU A 32 -14.91 -2.13 -6.10
N VAL A 33 -14.16 -2.04 -5.01
CA VAL A 33 -13.63 -3.23 -4.29
C VAL A 33 -14.78 -4.12 -3.81
N GLU A 34 -15.86 -3.57 -3.30
CA GLU A 34 -17.04 -4.33 -2.90
C GLU A 34 -17.69 -5.04 -4.10
N LYS A 35 -17.95 -4.32 -5.20
CA LYS A 35 -18.57 -4.83 -6.42
C LYS A 35 -17.76 -5.98 -7.02
N TRP A 36 -16.45 -5.74 -7.25
CA TRP A 36 -15.57 -6.71 -7.89
C TRP A 36 -15.07 -7.80 -6.94
N GLY A 37 -15.06 -7.53 -5.64
CA GLY A 37 -14.69 -8.51 -4.62
C GLY A 37 -15.58 -9.74 -4.58
N LYS A 38 -16.83 -9.61 -5.01
CA LYS A 38 -17.80 -10.73 -5.17
C LYS A 38 -17.42 -11.66 -6.32
N VAL A 39 -16.74 -11.14 -7.34
CA VAL A 39 -16.37 -11.87 -8.56
C VAL A 39 -14.96 -12.44 -8.48
N TYR A 40 -13.99 -11.65 -8.01
CA TYR A 40 -12.56 -11.98 -8.07
C TYR A 40 -11.93 -12.31 -6.71
N ASN A 41 -12.72 -12.37 -5.63
CA ASN A 41 -12.20 -12.61 -4.28
C ASN A 41 -11.07 -11.65 -3.89
N LEU A 42 -11.27 -10.35 -4.17
CA LEU A 42 -10.27 -9.31 -3.89
C LEU A 42 -10.00 -9.14 -2.40
N THR A 43 -11.00 -9.36 -1.57
CA THR A 43 -10.93 -9.23 -0.10
C THR A 43 -11.93 -10.17 0.57
N SER A 44 -11.59 -10.61 1.78
CA SER A 44 -12.51 -11.36 2.66
C SER A 44 -13.45 -10.43 3.45
N VAL A 45 -13.14 -9.15 3.55
CA VAL A 45 -13.97 -8.15 4.25
C VAL A 45 -15.19 -7.81 3.39
N ARG A 46 -16.37 -7.83 4.00
CA ARG A 46 -17.63 -7.66 3.27
C ARG A 46 -18.43 -6.44 3.71
N LYS A 47 -18.27 -5.99 4.95
CA LYS A 47 -19.03 -4.85 5.48
C LYS A 47 -18.32 -3.53 5.12
N PRO A 48 -19.05 -2.54 4.56
CA PRO A 48 -18.47 -1.27 4.16
C PRO A 48 -17.68 -0.55 5.27
N GLU A 49 -18.20 -0.57 6.50
CA GLU A 49 -17.55 0.05 7.65
C GLU A 49 -16.22 -0.64 8.01
N GLU A 50 -16.18 -1.97 7.91
CA GLU A 50 -14.94 -2.73 8.11
C GLU A 50 -13.97 -2.51 6.93
N MET A 51 -14.47 -2.36 5.71
CA MET A 51 -13.63 -2.03 4.54
C MET A 51 -13.02 -0.64 4.69
N LEU A 52 -13.77 0.34 5.22
CA LEU A 52 -13.25 1.68 5.49
C LEU A 52 -12.03 1.63 6.40
N SER A 53 -12.12 0.97 7.55
CA SER A 53 -11.03 0.90 8.52
C SER A 53 -9.89 -0.02 8.05
N ARG A 54 -10.21 -1.23 7.56
CA ARG A 54 -9.22 -2.26 7.17
C ARG A 54 -8.57 -2.03 5.82
N HIS A 55 -9.17 -1.21 4.95
CA HIS A 55 -8.64 -0.95 3.61
C HIS A 55 -8.20 0.50 3.46
N LEU A 56 -9.09 1.48 3.63
CA LEU A 56 -8.73 2.88 3.41
C LEU A 56 -7.84 3.44 4.53
N LEU A 57 -8.32 3.42 5.77
CA LEU A 57 -7.56 4.01 6.88
C LEU A 57 -6.27 3.24 7.17
N ASP A 58 -6.29 1.91 7.07
CA ASP A 58 -5.09 1.07 7.18
C ASP A 58 -4.04 1.43 6.12
N SER A 59 -4.47 1.67 4.87
CA SER A 59 -3.58 2.09 3.78
C SER A 59 -3.07 3.52 3.94
N LEU A 60 -3.92 4.44 4.38
CA LEU A 60 -3.54 5.83 4.60
C LEU A 60 -2.64 6.02 5.83
N ALA A 61 -2.68 5.09 6.77
CA ALA A 61 -1.86 5.15 7.98
C ALA A 61 -0.34 5.05 7.71
N VAL A 62 0.07 4.52 6.55
CA VAL A 62 1.49 4.51 6.17
C VAL A 62 1.96 5.85 5.60
N LEU A 63 1.05 6.66 5.07
CA LEU A 63 1.37 7.87 4.31
C LEU A 63 2.24 8.91 5.05
N PRO A 64 2.03 9.20 6.35
CA PRO A 64 2.89 10.14 7.09
C PRO A 64 4.33 9.65 7.31
N HIS A 65 4.63 8.42 6.94
CA HIS A 65 5.88 7.74 7.28
C HIS A 65 6.71 7.35 6.06
N ILE A 66 6.21 7.57 4.85
CA ILE A 66 6.88 7.22 3.59
C ILE A 66 7.12 8.45 2.73
N GLU A 67 8.05 8.34 1.82
CA GLU A 67 8.44 9.40 0.89
C GLU A 67 8.08 9.05 -0.55
N GLY A 68 7.86 10.09 -1.36
CA GLY A 68 7.66 10.02 -2.80
C GLY A 68 8.69 10.89 -3.53
N PRO A 69 8.48 11.15 -4.83
CA PRO A 69 7.23 10.92 -5.58
C PRO A 69 7.10 9.52 -6.20
N LEU A 70 8.13 8.68 -6.25
CA LEU A 70 8.10 7.37 -6.91
C LEU A 70 7.83 6.26 -5.89
N VAL A 71 6.66 5.64 -5.94
CA VAL A 71 6.24 4.60 -4.99
C VAL A 71 5.88 3.32 -5.73
N ALA A 72 6.40 2.18 -5.26
CA ALA A 72 6.02 0.85 -5.74
C ALA A 72 5.19 0.13 -4.67
N ASP A 73 3.98 -0.31 -5.01
CA ASP A 73 3.16 -1.21 -4.19
C ASP A 73 3.30 -2.64 -4.73
N VAL A 74 3.94 -3.51 -3.95
CA VAL A 74 4.29 -4.87 -4.38
C VAL A 74 3.32 -5.90 -3.79
N GLY A 75 2.67 -6.65 -4.68
CA GLY A 75 1.58 -7.55 -4.32
C GLY A 75 0.31 -6.76 -4.00
N SER A 76 -0.02 -5.79 -4.83
CA SER A 76 -1.08 -4.78 -4.59
C SER A 76 -2.45 -5.40 -4.34
N GLY A 77 -2.74 -6.59 -4.85
CA GLY A 77 -4.00 -7.28 -4.63
C GLY A 77 -5.19 -6.48 -5.15
N ALA A 78 -5.99 -5.97 -4.22
CA ALA A 78 -7.06 -5.03 -4.54
C ALA A 78 -6.58 -3.60 -4.79
N GLY A 79 -5.26 -3.34 -4.85
CA GLY A 79 -4.67 -2.01 -4.98
C GLY A 79 -4.40 -1.34 -3.63
N LEU A 80 -4.04 -2.14 -2.63
CA LEU A 80 -3.85 -1.69 -1.25
C LEU A 80 -2.41 -1.94 -0.77
N PRO A 81 -1.66 -0.90 -0.39
CA PRO A 81 -2.10 0.47 -0.13
C PRO A 81 -2.08 1.40 -1.35
N GLY A 82 -1.59 0.99 -2.52
CA GLY A 82 -1.21 1.87 -3.63
C GLY A 82 -2.31 2.79 -4.14
N ILE A 83 -3.55 2.33 -4.36
CA ILE A 83 -4.64 3.19 -4.84
C ILE A 83 -5.02 4.28 -3.81
N PRO A 84 -5.21 3.99 -2.51
CA PRO A 84 -5.39 5.03 -1.51
C PRO A 84 -4.24 6.04 -1.45
N LEU A 85 -2.99 5.60 -1.60
CA LEU A 85 -1.82 6.48 -1.65
C LEU A 85 -1.87 7.41 -2.87
N ALA A 86 -2.15 6.87 -4.06
CA ALA A 86 -2.26 7.65 -5.29
C ALA A 86 -3.40 8.68 -5.23
N LEU A 87 -4.51 8.36 -4.58
CA LEU A 87 -5.61 9.29 -4.37
C LEU A 87 -5.27 10.39 -3.36
N ALA A 88 -4.47 10.07 -2.35
CA ALA A 88 -4.04 11.03 -1.33
C ALA A 88 -2.86 11.91 -1.78
N ARG A 89 -2.09 11.46 -2.76
CA ARG A 89 -0.93 12.15 -3.33
C ARG A 89 -0.97 12.10 -4.85
N PRO A 90 -1.75 12.97 -5.49
CA PRO A 90 -1.86 13.00 -6.96
C PRO A 90 -0.56 13.44 -7.66
N ASP A 91 0.35 14.06 -6.94
CA ASP A 91 1.70 14.42 -7.35
C ASP A 91 2.70 13.24 -7.33
N TRP A 92 2.33 12.10 -6.73
CA TRP A 92 3.15 10.89 -6.74
C TRP A 92 2.84 10.01 -7.95
N HIS A 93 3.83 9.25 -8.41
CA HIS A 93 3.66 8.15 -9.35
C HIS A 93 3.68 6.83 -8.57
N VAL A 94 2.59 6.05 -8.66
CA VAL A 94 2.44 4.80 -7.92
C VAL A 94 2.37 3.62 -8.89
N ALA A 95 3.38 2.77 -8.86
CA ALA A 95 3.42 1.52 -9.63
C ALA A 95 2.82 0.37 -8.80
N LEU A 96 1.78 -0.28 -9.33
CA LEU A 96 1.07 -1.40 -8.71
C LEU A 96 1.53 -2.72 -9.32
N PHE A 97 2.30 -3.52 -8.59
CA PHE A 97 2.76 -4.84 -9.03
C PHE A 97 1.80 -5.93 -8.56
N GLU A 98 1.17 -6.62 -9.49
CA GLU A 98 0.24 -7.71 -9.19
C GLU A 98 0.33 -8.81 -10.26
N SER A 99 0.86 -9.97 -9.87
CA SER A 99 1.08 -11.09 -10.80
C SER A 99 -0.19 -11.89 -11.13
N ASN A 100 -1.22 -11.79 -10.30
CA ASN A 100 -2.51 -12.43 -10.59
C ASN A 100 -3.28 -11.62 -11.63
N GLN A 101 -3.43 -12.17 -12.83
CA GLN A 101 -4.06 -11.51 -13.98
C GLN A 101 -5.48 -10.99 -13.69
N LYS A 102 -6.30 -11.72 -12.91
CA LYS A 102 -7.66 -11.28 -12.57
C LYS A 102 -7.64 -10.03 -11.69
N LYS A 103 -6.70 -9.97 -10.75
CA LYS A 103 -6.50 -8.79 -9.90
C LYS A 103 -5.90 -7.63 -10.68
N ALA A 104 -4.93 -7.88 -11.57
CA ALA A 104 -4.36 -6.86 -12.44
C ALA A 104 -5.43 -6.23 -13.36
N VAL A 105 -6.35 -7.03 -13.90
CA VAL A 105 -7.52 -6.52 -14.66
C VAL A 105 -8.38 -5.61 -13.79
N PHE A 106 -8.65 -5.99 -12.54
CA PHE A 106 -9.37 -5.12 -11.61
C PHE A 106 -8.64 -3.79 -11.36
N LEU A 107 -7.32 -3.82 -11.17
CA LEU A 107 -6.52 -2.60 -10.97
C LEU A 107 -6.58 -1.66 -12.18
N GLN A 108 -6.53 -2.20 -13.40
CA GLN A 108 -6.69 -1.42 -14.63
C GLN A 108 -8.10 -0.81 -14.71
N GLN A 109 -9.13 -1.58 -14.36
CA GLN A 109 -10.50 -1.07 -14.33
C GLN A 109 -10.67 0.04 -13.29
N ALA A 110 -10.13 -0.15 -12.07
CA ALA A 110 -10.16 0.87 -11.02
C ALA A 110 -9.42 2.15 -11.46
N ARG A 111 -8.26 2.01 -12.14
CA ARG A 111 -7.52 3.13 -12.72
C ARG A 111 -8.38 3.95 -13.68
N ILE A 112 -9.13 3.28 -14.56
CA ILE A 112 -10.00 3.93 -15.55
C ILE A 112 -11.20 4.58 -14.86
N GLU A 113 -11.94 3.84 -14.05
CA GLU A 113 -13.19 4.32 -13.41
C GLU A 113 -12.94 5.48 -12.45
N LEU A 114 -11.75 5.51 -11.81
CA LEU A 114 -11.35 6.58 -10.90
C LEU A 114 -10.50 7.66 -11.57
N ASP A 115 -10.29 7.61 -12.89
CA ASP A 115 -9.45 8.53 -13.65
C ASP A 115 -8.07 8.79 -13.01
N LEU A 116 -7.37 7.71 -12.60
CA LEU A 116 -6.07 7.79 -11.95
C LEU A 116 -4.95 7.90 -12.98
N LYS A 117 -4.47 9.12 -13.22
CA LYS A 117 -3.39 9.40 -14.19
C LYS A 117 -2.00 9.07 -13.63
N ASN A 118 -1.89 8.99 -12.32
CA ASN A 118 -0.64 8.80 -11.57
C ASN A 118 -0.41 7.34 -11.13
N ILE A 119 -1.13 6.38 -11.72
CA ILE A 119 -0.95 4.95 -11.46
C ILE A 119 -0.48 4.24 -12.72
N GLU A 120 0.50 3.37 -12.54
CA GLU A 120 0.91 2.33 -13.49
C GLU A 120 0.58 0.95 -12.92
N VAL A 121 -0.09 0.09 -13.71
CA VAL A 121 -0.39 -1.30 -13.30
C VAL A 121 0.53 -2.24 -14.05
N ILE A 122 1.34 -3.00 -13.30
CA ILE A 122 2.33 -3.95 -13.81
C ILE A 122 1.84 -5.36 -13.48
N GLY A 123 1.27 -6.02 -14.50
CA GLY A 123 0.61 -7.34 -14.39
C GLY A 123 1.57 -8.52 -14.49
N GLU A 124 2.77 -8.41 -13.93
CA GLU A 124 3.82 -9.43 -13.98
C GLU A 124 4.52 -9.62 -12.63
N ARG A 125 5.39 -10.61 -12.55
CA ARG A 125 6.18 -10.87 -11.34
C ARG A 125 7.24 -9.80 -11.16
N VAL A 126 7.35 -9.30 -9.93
CA VAL A 126 8.24 -8.20 -9.57
C VAL A 126 9.72 -8.54 -9.76
N GLU A 127 10.11 -9.81 -9.63
CA GLU A 127 11.49 -10.27 -9.68
C GLU A 127 12.16 -10.02 -11.04
N GLY A 128 11.39 -10.04 -12.11
CA GLY A 128 11.88 -9.82 -13.48
C GLY A 128 11.81 -8.37 -13.94
N TYR A 129 11.21 -7.49 -13.15
CA TYR A 129 11.01 -6.10 -13.57
C TYR A 129 12.25 -5.24 -13.32
N SER A 130 12.65 -4.50 -14.34
CA SER A 130 13.77 -3.56 -14.26
C SER A 130 13.26 -2.14 -14.50
N PRO A 131 13.05 -1.34 -13.46
CA PRO A 131 12.55 0.02 -13.60
C PRO A 131 13.60 0.92 -14.25
N LYS A 132 13.15 1.86 -15.08
CA LYS A 132 14.03 2.91 -15.65
C LYS A 132 14.59 3.81 -14.54
N GLU A 133 13.79 4.11 -13.55
CA GLU A 133 14.14 4.83 -12.34
C GLU A 133 13.67 4.04 -11.13
N LYS A 134 14.53 3.90 -10.12
CA LYS A 134 14.20 3.19 -8.88
C LYS A 134 13.27 4.04 -8.00
N PHE A 135 12.50 3.36 -7.16
CA PHE A 135 11.48 3.97 -6.32
C PHE A 135 12.06 4.54 -5.02
N ASP A 136 11.49 5.65 -4.56
CA ASP A 136 11.77 6.25 -3.25
C ASP A 136 11.24 5.34 -2.14
N THR A 137 10.04 4.82 -2.33
CA THR A 137 9.42 3.86 -1.41
C THR A 137 8.96 2.62 -2.16
N VAL A 138 9.35 1.46 -1.65
CA VAL A 138 8.78 0.17 -2.04
C VAL A 138 7.94 -0.32 -0.86
N VAL A 139 6.62 -0.32 -1.00
CA VAL A 139 5.69 -0.70 0.07
C VAL A 139 4.99 -2.01 -0.25
N SER A 140 4.67 -2.79 0.78
CA SER A 140 3.82 -3.96 0.64
C SER A 140 2.97 -4.19 1.88
N ARG A 141 1.76 -4.69 1.65
CA ARG A 141 0.85 -5.17 2.67
C ARG A 141 0.61 -6.67 2.48
N ALA A 142 0.74 -7.44 3.59
CA ALA A 142 0.44 -8.87 3.61
C ALA A 142 1.45 -9.82 2.91
N PHE A 143 2.71 -9.43 2.73
CA PHE A 143 3.74 -10.42 2.45
C PHE A 143 3.95 -11.36 3.67
N SER A 144 4.06 -12.65 3.40
CA SER A 144 4.18 -13.67 4.43
C SER A 144 5.51 -13.62 5.20
N SER A 145 6.60 -13.20 4.54
CA SER A 145 7.94 -13.13 5.09
C SER A 145 8.67 -11.88 4.63
N LEU A 146 9.33 -11.19 5.58
CA LEU A 146 10.19 -10.03 5.27
C LEU A 146 11.38 -10.43 4.41
N SER A 147 12.00 -11.59 4.68
CA SER A 147 13.13 -12.10 3.90
C SER A 147 12.74 -12.29 2.44
N VAL A 148 11.64 -12.95 2.16
CA VAL A 148 11.13 -13.14 0.79
C VAL A 148 10.81 -11.80 0.14
N TYR A 149 10.15 -10.90 0.88
CA TYR A 149 9.78 -9.59 0.35
C TYR A 149 11.00 -8.78 -0.12
N VAL A 150 12.03 -8.66 0.72
CA VAL A 150 13.22 -7.87 0.35
C VAL A 150 14.05 -8.53 -0.76
N GLN A 151 14.06 -9.86 -0.84
CA GLN A 151 14.73 -10.58 -1.92
C GLN A 151 14.04 -10.34 -3.28
N LEU A 152 12.70 -10.37 -3.31
CA LEU A 152 11.92 -10.22 -4.54
C LEU A 152 11.85 -8.76 -5.00
N ALA A 153 11.68 -7.82 -4.09
CA ALA A 153 11.35 -6.43 -4.40
C ALA A 153 12.44 -5.41 -4.07
N GLY A 154 13.45 -5.80 -3.31
CA GLY A 154 14.50 -4.87 -2.85
C GLY A 154 15.32 -4.22 -3.96
N HIS A 155 15.39 -4.84 -5.14
CA HIS A 155 16.09 -4.27 -6.30
C HIS A 155 15.36 -3.06 -6.91
N LEU A 156 14.06 -2.90 -6.63
CA LEU A 156 13.26 -1.76 -7.08
C LEU A 156 13.59 -0.47 -6.33
N CYS A 157 14.05 -0.59 -5.07
CA CYS A 157 14.28 0.55 -4.19
C CYS A 157 15.56 1.29 -4.54
N LYS A 158 15.57 2.62 -4.40
CA LYS A 158 16.81 3.43 -4.41
C LYS A 158 17.76 2.92 -3.33
N GLU A 159 19.06 3.03 -3.60
CA GLU A 159 20.08 2.59 -2.64
C GLU A 159 20.17 3.54 -1.46
N ASP A 160 20.75 3.07 -0.35
CA ASP A 160 21.01 3.91 0.82
C ASP A 160 21.86 5.13 0.44
N GLY A 161 21.59 6.27 1.08
CA GLY A 161 22.18 7.56 0.70
C GLY A 161 21.46 8.27 -0.46
N LYS A 162 20.53 7.60 -1.17
CA LYS A 162 19.67 8.17 -2.23
C LYS A 162 18.20 8.26 -1.81
N GLY A 163 17.89 8.03 -0.53
CA GLY A 163 16.55 8.21 0.04
C GLY A 163 15.61 7.03 -0.11
N GLY A 164 16.04 5.84 -0.58
CA GLY A 164 15.14 4.70 -0.76
C GLY A 164 14.81 3.95 0.53
N GLU A 165 13.52 3.61 0.74
CA GLU A 165 13.07 2.76 1.84
C GLU A 165 12.12 1.65 1.38
N ILE A 166 12.33 0.44 1.92
CA ILE A 166 11.43 -0.70 1.75
C ILE A 166 10.55 -0.77 3.00
N VAL A 167 9.25 -0.74 2.82
CA VAL A 167 8.28 -0.64 3.92
C VAL A 167 7.33 -1.83 3.91
N ALA A 168 7.32 -2.61 4.99
CA ALA A 168 6.38 -3.70 5.18
C ALA A 168 5.32 -3.33 6.22
N MET A 169 4.04 -3.43 5.82
CA MET A 169 2.90 -3.25 6.71
C MET A 169 2.54 -4.60 7.34
N LYS A 170 2.72 -4.73 8.64
CA LYS A 170 2.50 -5.97 9.41
C LYS A 170 1.41 -5.80 10.47
N GLY A 171 0.70 -6.90 10.78
CA GLY A 171 -0.28 -6.92 11.87
C GLY A 171 0.40 -6.88 13.23
N GLU A 172 1.30 -7.83 13.49
CA GLU A 172 2.09 -7.90 14.73
C GLU A 172 3.55 -7.59 14.46
N SER A 173 4.31 -7.30 15.55
CA SER A 173 5.76 -7.12 15.46
C SER A 173 6.41 -8.42 14.94
N PRO A 174 7.16 -8.37 13.83
CA PRO A 174 7.67 -9.57 13.17
C PRO A 174 9.03 -10.02 13.71
N GLU A 175 9.21 -10.08 15.03
CA GLU A 175 10.50 -10.35 15.69
C GLU A 175 11.25 -11.59 15.17
N LYS A 176 10.49 -12.65 14.85
CA LYS A 176 11.07 -13.87 14.29
C LYS A 176 11.56 -13.68 12.85
N GLU A 177 10.86 -12.88 12.06
CA GLU A 177 11.19 -12.61 10.66
C GLU A 177 12.42 -11.70 10.54
N LEU A 178 12.64 -10.80 11.53
CA LEU A 178 13.77 -9.88 11.53
C LEU A 178 15.12 -10.61 11.49
N LYS A 179 15.22 -11.76 12.17
CA LYS A 179 16.43 -12.59 12.22
C LYS A 179 16.75 -13.29 10.89
N GLN A 180 15.81 -13.30 9.96
CA GLN A 180 15.92 -13.98 8.67
C GLN A 180 16.17 -13.01 7.52
N ILE A 181 16.29 -11.71 7.79
CA ILE A 181 16.56 -10.70 6.77
C ILE A 181 17.98 -10.92 6.24
N PRO A 182 18.18 -11.00 4.89
CA PRO A 182 19.49 -11.19 4.29
C PRO A 182 20.47 -10.06 4.65
N GLU A 183 21.77 -10.39 4.74
CA GLU A 183 22.83 -9.49 5.22
C GLU A 183 22.95 -8.18 4.42
N GLN A 184 22.57 -8.20 3.14
CA GLN A 184 22.57 -7.02 2.28
C GLN A 184 21.46 -6.01 2.62
N PHE A 185 20.58 -6.33 3.55
CA PHE A 185 19.53 -5.45 4.05
C PHE A 185 19.68 -5.21 5.55
N ALA A 186 19.20 -4.07 6.01
CA ALA A 186 19.18 -3.73 7.43
C ALA A 186 17.79 -3.16 7.80
N VAL A 187 17.27 -3.60 8.94
CA VAL A 187 16.10 -2.96 9.54
C VAL A 187 16.51 -1.61 10.10
N ASN A 188 15.92 -0.55 9.59
CA ASN A 188 16.19 0.82 10.01
C ASN A 188 15.33 1.19 11.23
N LYS A 189 14.03 0.94 11.16
CA LYS A 189 13.10 1.24 12.26
C LYS A 189 11.87 0.32 12.22
N ILE A 190 11.26 0.12 13.37
CA ILE A 190 9.98 -0.57 13.52
C ILE A 190 9.17 0.22 14.54
N PHE A 191 7.92 0.49 14.24
CA PHE A 191 7.04 1.13 15.22
C PHE A 191 5.58 0.74 14.99
N PRO A 192 4.76 0.75 16.06
CA PRO A 192 3.34 0.52 15.96
C PRO A 192 2.65 1.73 15.33
N VAL A 193 1.60 1.46 14.56
CA VAL A 193 0.72 2.49 13.99
C VAL A 193 -0.70 2.25 14.49
N VAL A 194 -1.34 3.29 14.95
CA VAL A 194 -2.76 3.25 15.34
C VAL A 194 -3.60 3.59 14.12
N VAL A 195 -4.45 2.65 13.73
CA VAL A 195 -5.42 2.87 12.66
C VAL A 195 -6.79 3.16 13.28
N PRO A 196 -7.39 4.32 13.02
CA PRO A 196 -8.69 4.69 13.59
C PRO A 196 -9.77 3.64 13.29
N SER A 197 -10.60 3.35 14.27
CA SER A 197 -11.68 2.36 14.17
C SER A 197 -11.24 0.93 13.82
N LEU A 198 -9.96 0.62 13.90
CA LEU A 198 -9.42 -0.71 13.69
C LEU A 198 -8.93 -1.29 15.02
N ASN A 199 -9.66 -2.26 15.57
CA ASN A 199 -9.22 -2.98 16.77
C ASN A 199 -8.25 -4.10 16.40
N ALA A 200 -7.08 -3.72 15.86
CA ALA A 200 -6.01 -4.66 15.53
C ALA A 200 -4.65 -3.93 15.54
N LYS A 201 -3.62 -4.63 15.98
CA LYS A 201 -2.24 -4.12 15.94
C LYS A 201 -1.78 -3.89 14.51
N ARG A 202 -1.01 -2.83 14.31
CA ARG A 202 -0.30 -2.54 13.07
C ARG A 202 1.11 -2.09 13.36
N HIS A 203 2.06 -2.56 12.56
CA HIS A 203 3.45 -2.17 12.63
C HIS A 203 3.95 -1.83 11.23
N LEU A 204 4.77 -0.81 11.12
CA LEU A 204 5.56 -0.52 9.95
C LEU A 204 6.99 -0.95 10.21
N VAL A 205 7.54 -1.74 9.28
CA VAL A 205 8.93 -2.19 9.30
C VAL A 205 9.64 -1.53 8.15
N PHE A 206 10.64 -0.72 8.45
CA PHE A 206 11.44 0.00 7.48
C PHE A 206 12.77 -0.71 7.30
N ILE A 207 13.10 -1.03 6.06
CA ILE A 207 14.27 -1.79 5.68
C ILE A 207 15.02 -1.00 4.62
N LYS A 208 16.34 -0.96 4.73
CA LYS A 208 17.24 -0.36 3.76
C LYS A 208 18.17 -1.40 3.17
N ARG A 209 18.58 -1.18 1.92
CA ARG A 209 19.66 -1.91 1.31
C ARG A 209 20.98 -1.27 1.77
N LYS A 210 21.92 -2.11 2.27
CA LYS A 210 23.28 -1.67 2.64
C LYS A 210 24.11 -1.34 1.43
#